data_fbf6ef6d466ea078f192dae651539bc5
#
_entry.id   fbf6ef6d466ea078f192dae651539bc5
#
_cell.length_a   1.000
_cell.length_b   1.000
_cell.length_c   1.000
_cell.angle_alpha   90.00
_cell.angle_beta   90.00
_cell.angle_gamma   90.00
#
_symmetry.space_group_name_H-M   'P 1'
#
loop_
_entity.id
_entity.type
_entity.pdbx_description
1 polymer ?
#
loop_
_entity_poly.entity_id
_entity_poly.type
_entity_poly.pdbx_seq_one_letter_code
_entity_poly.pdbx_strand_id
1 'polypeptide(L)'
;MQTVRILGIDPGFDRLGVCILDKTGSKETLIFSTCITTSKKDTFGVRIAHVGKELTKIIKEYQPSELAIETLFFTTNQKTIITVAEVRG
;
A
#
# COMPACT_ATOMS: atom_id res chain seq x y z
N MET A 1 22.77 -9.79 3.36
CA MET A 1 21.92 -8.65 3.01
C MET A 1 20.65 -8.67 3.80
N GLN A 2 20.20 -7.50 4.23
CA GLN A 2 18.94 -7.40 4.93
C GLN A 2 17.78 -7.50 3.95
N THR A 3 16.71 -8.13 4.40
CA THR A 3 15.44 -8.12 3.68
C THR A 3 14.59 -6.97 4.18
N VAL A 4 14.09 -6.17 3.24
CA VAL A 4 13.19 -5.06 3.54
C VAL A 4 11.79 -5.45 3.08
N ARG A 5 10.82 -5.36 3.99
CA ARG A 5 9.43 -5.63 3.64
C ARG A 5 8.72 -4.34 3.30
N ILE A 6 8.12 -4.30 2.13
CA ILE A 6 7.53 -3.09 1.55
C ILE A 6 6.04 -3.31 1.34
N LEU A 7 5.24 -2.35 1.80
CA LEU A 7 3.82 -2.27 1.45
C LEU A 7 3.69 -1.37 0.23
N GLY A 8 3.26 -1.94 -0.88
CA GLY A 8 3.03 -1.19 -2.12
C GLY A 8 1.57 -0.84 -2.28
N ILE A 9 1.28 0.39 -2.67
CA ILE A 9 -0.08 0.88 -2.90
C ILE A 9 -0.19 1.48 -4.29
N ASP A 10 -1.20 1.04 -5.02
CA ASP A 10 -1.53 1.58 -6.34
C ASP A 10 -2.96 2.10 -6.31
N PRO A 11 -3.16 3.43 -6.13
CA PRO A 11 -4.49 4.00 -6.00
C PRO A 11 -5.27 3.99 -7.34
N GLY A 12 -6.55 3.69 -7.27
CA GLY A 12 -7.47 3.80 -8.38
C GLY A 12 -8.77 4.46 -7.94
N PHE A 13 -9.71 4.62 -8.86
CA PHE A 13 -10.96 5.33 -8.57
C PHE A 13 -11.82 4.63 -7.52
N ASP A 14 -12.10 3.33 -7.72
CA ASP A 14 -12.98 2.57 -6.84
C ASP A 14 -12.25 1.49 -6.09
N ARG A 15 -10.95 1.36 -6.32
CA ARG A 15 -10.16 0.30 -5.71
C ARG A 15 -8.74 0.75 -5.49
N LEU A 16 -8.17 0.15 -4.47
CA LEU A 16 -6.80 0.37 -4.08
C LEU A 16 -6.06 -0.95 -4.23
N GLY A 17 -5.09 -1.02 -5.12
CA GLY A 17 -4.22 -2.18 -5.22
C GLY A 17 -3.22 -2.15 -4.08
N VAL A 18 -3.03 -3.29 -3.41
CA VAL A 18 -2.12 -3.40 -2.26
C VAL A 18 -1.28 -4.65 -2.43
N CYS A 19 0.01 -4.54 -2.18
CA CYS A 19 0.89 -5.69 -2.18
C CYS A 19 1.92 -5.60 -1.06
N ILE A 20 2.41 -6.76 -0.65
CA ILE A 20 3.54 -6.89 0.26
C ILE A 20 4.67 -7.54 -0.53
N LEU A 21 5.81 -6.88 -0.57
CA LEU A 21 7.01 -7.36 -1.22
C LEU A 21 8.15 -7.47 -0.22
N ASP A 22 8.94 -8.53 -0.36
CA ASP A 22 10.22 -8.62 0.33
C ASP A 22 11.32 -8.33 -0.68
N LYS A 23 12.19 -7.40 -0.35
CA LYS A 23 13.33 -7.03 -1.19
C LYS A 23 14.63 -7.34 -0.46
N THR A 24 15.45 -8.18 -1.09
CA THR A 24 16.78 -8.53 -0.60
C THR A 24 17.78 -8.22 -1.69
N GLY A 25 18.54 -7.13 -1.53
CA GLY A 25 19.39 -6.63 -2.60
C GLY A 25 18.53 -6.20 -3.79
N SER A 26 18.77 -6.77 -4.96
CA SER A 26 17.97 -6.50 -6.16
C SER A 26 16.83 -7.50 -6.35
N LYS A 27 16.72 -8.52 -5.50
CA LYS A 27 15.70 -9.55 -5.62
C LYS A 27 14.42 -9.12 -4.90
N GLU A 28 13.31 -9.17 -5.61
CA GLU A 28 11.99 -8.85 -5.07
C GLU A 28 11.12 -10.11 -5.10
N THR A 29 10.44 -10.37 -3.99
CA THR A 29 9.53 -11.51 -3.86
C THR A 29 8.17 -11.00 -3.43
N LEU A 30 7.14 -11.34 -4.20
CA LEU A 30 5.76 -11.00 -3.84
C LEU A 30 5.28 -11.95 -2.74
N ILE A 31 4.91 -11.38 -1.60
CA ILE A 31 4.41 -12.14 -0.44
C ILE A 31 2.89 -12.18 -0.43
N PHE A 32 2.24 -11.07 -0.76
CA PHE A 32 0.78 -10.96 -0.68
C PHE A 32 0.31 -9.85 -1.61
N SER A 33 -0.85 -10.02 -2.22
CA SER A 33 -1.49 -8.94 -2.99
C SER A 33 -3.00 -9.03 -2.88
N THR A 34 -3.65 -7.88 -2.91
CA THR A 34 -5.10 -7.79 -2.86
C THR A 34 -5.56 -6.46 -3.45
N CYS A 35 -6.87 -6.35 -3.66
CA CYS A 35 -7.50 -5.08 -3.98
C CYS A 35 -8.53 -4.75 -2.91
N ILE A 36 -8.45 -3.54 -2.37
CA ILE A 36 -9.47 -3.03 -1.46
C ILE A 36 -10.45 -2.23 -2.32
N THR A 37 -11.71 -2.67 -2.36
CA THR A 37 -12.74 -2.01 -3.15
C THR A 37 -13.67 -1.23 -2.26
N THR A 38 -14.16 -0.10 -2.76
CA THR A 38 -15.16 0.72 -2.08
C THR A 38 -16.32 0.96 -3.02
N SER A 39 -17.50 1.23 -2.44
CA SER A 39 -18.69 1.53 -3.24
C SER A 39 -18.83 3.03 -3.48
N LYS A 40 -19.13 3.42 -4.72
CA LYS A 40 -19.44 4.81 -5.04
C LYS A 40 -20.66 5.33 -4.30
N LYS A 41 -21.52 4.43 -3.84
CA LYS A 41 -22.72 4.79 -3.09
C LYS A 41 -22.44 5.21 -1.67
N ASP A 42 -21.27 4.83 -1.13
CA ASP A 42 -20.87 5.20 0.22
C ASP A 42 -20.32 6.62 0.25
N THR A 43 -20.46 7.28 1.40
CA THR A 43 -19.84 8.58 1.61
C THR A 43 -18.33 8.47 1.60
N PHE A 44 -17.66 9.60 1.37
CA PHE A 44 -16.21 9.64 1.39
C PHE A 44 -15.64 9.16 2.73
N GLY A 45 -16.25 9.59 3.84
CA GLY A 45 -15.82 9.18 5.17
C GLY A 45 -15.91 7.67 5.39
N VAL A 46 -17.01 7.04 4.94
CA VAL A 46 -17.18 5.60 5.02
C VAL A 46 -16.14 4.86 4.18
N ARG A 47 -15.88 5.37 2.98
CA ARG A 47 -14.90 4.76 2.07
C ARG A 47 -13.49 4.82 2.66
N ILE A 48 -13.10 5.97 3.22
CA ILE A 48 -11.78 6.14 3.85
C ILE A 48 -11.65 5.24 5.07
N ALA A 49 -12.69 5.14 5.89
CA ALA A 49 -12.68 4.27 7.07
C ALA A 49 -12.48 2.80 6.68
N HIS A 50 -13.15 2.36 5.62
CA HIS A 50 -13.02 0.99 5.14
C HIS A 50 -11.58 0.70 4.66
N VAL A 51 -11.02 1.59 3.85
CA VAL A 51 -9.64 1.46 3.37
C VAL A 51 -8.66 1.45 4.54
N GLY A 52 -8.82 2.37 5.48
CA GLY A 52 -7.95 2.45 6.66
C GLY A 52 -7.99 1.18 7.49
N LYS A 53 -9.18 0.61 7.68
CA LYS A 53 -9.36 -0.64 8.43
C LYS A 53 -8.63 -1.80 7.75
N GLU A 54 -8.81 -1.95 6.44
CA GLU A 54 -8.18 -3.03 5.70
C GLU A 54 -6.66 -2.89 5.63
N LEU A 55 -6.15 -1.67 5.43
CA LEU A 55 -4.72 -1.41 5.45
C LEU A 55 -4.11 -1.69 6.82
N THR A 56 -4.80 -1.31 7.89
CA THR A 56 -4.34 -1.57 9.26
C THR A 56 -4.17 -3.06 9.51
N LYS A 57 -5.12 -3.88 9.05
CA LYS A 57 -5.00 -5.34 9.16
C LYS A 57 -3.76 -5.87 8.46
N ILE A 58 -3.51 -5.41 7.25
CA ILE A 58 -2.37 -5.84 6.45
C ILE A 58 -1.06 -5.43 7.11
N ILE A 59 -0.99 -4.19 7.60
CA ILE A 59 0.21 -3.68 8.29
C ILE A 59 0.49 -4.49 9.55
N LYS A 60 -0.52 -4.82 10.32
CA LYS A 60 -0.35 -5.61 11.54
C LYS A 60 0.10 -7.03 11.25
N GLU A 61 -0.45 -7.63 10.20
CA GLU A 61 -0.12 -9.01 9.85
C GLU A 61 1.29 -9.15 9.31
N TYR A 62 1.67 -8.27 8.37
CA TYR A 62 2.93 -8.41 7.65
C TYR A 62 4.05 -7.53 8.19
N GLN A 63 3.73 -6.50 8.94
CA GLN A 63 4.69 -5.57 9.56
C GLN A 63 5.73 -5.02 8.59
N PRO A 64 5.28 -4.37 7.49
CA PRO A 64 6.23 -3.77 6.56
C PRO A 64 6.97 -2.61 7.20
N SER A 65 8.22 -2.39 6.78
CA SER A 65 9.03 -1.29 7.27
C SER A 65 8.99 -0.08 6.35
N GLU A 66 8.56 -0.27 5.10
CA GLU A 66 8.46 0.80 4.11
C GLU A 66 7.12 0.79 3.39
N LEU A 67 6.69 1.96 3.01
CA LEU A 67 5.48 2.17 2.22
C LEU A 67 5.87 2.79 0.89
N ALA A 68 5.46 2.16 -0.20
CA ALA A 68 5.67 2.68 -1.55
C ALA A 68 4.32 2.98 -2.19
N ILE A 69 4.12 4.23 -2.61
CA ILE A 69 2.91 4.64 -3.30
C ILE A 69 3.28 5.01 -4.72
N GLU A 70 2.66 4.34 -5.67
CA GLU A 70 2.85 4.63 -7.08
C GLU A 70 1.66 5.44 -7.58
N THR A 71 1.94 6.65 -8.05
CA THR A 71 0.92 7.53 -8.62
C THR A 71 1.20 7.72 -10.10
N LEU A 72 0.17 7.47 -10.90
CA LEU A 72 0.20 7.70 -12.32
C LEU A 72 -0.56 8.99 -12.62
N PHE A 73 0.15 10.09 -12.84
CA PHE A 73 -0.47 11.32 -13.28
C PHE A 73 0.03 11.67 -14.68
N PHE A 74 -0.88 11.72 -15.62
CA PHE A 74 -0.60 12.06 -17.01
C PHE A 74 0.41 11.09 -17.63
N THR A 75 1.62 11.56 -17.89
CA THR A 75 2.66 10.76 -18.54
C THR A 75 3.78 10.38 -17.60
N THR A 76 3.72 10.79 -16.35
CA THR A 76 4.82 10.60 -15.40
C THR A 76 4.40 9.66 -14.27
N ASN A 77 5.16 8.57 -14.11
CA ASN A 77 5.03 7.71 -12.94
C ASN A 77 5.85 8.31 -11.81
N GLN A 78 5.19 8.63 -10.72
CA GLN A 78 5.87 9.07 -9.51
C GLN A 78 5.73 8.01 -8.45
N LYS A 79 6.87 7.64 -7.86
CA LYS A 79 6.92 6.67 -6.79
C LYS A 79 7.38 7.37 -5.53
N THR A 80 6.54 7.34 -4.51
CA THR A 80 6.85 7.90 -3.19
C THR A 80 7.11 6.77 -2.23
N ILE A 81 8.27 6.79 -1.56
CA ILE A 81 8.62 5.79 -0.55
C ILE A 81 8.67 6.48 0.79
N ILE A 82 7.92 5.94 1.75
CA ILE A 82 7.80 6.49 3.09
C ILE A 82 8.08 5.37 4.09
N THR A 83 8.89 5.68 5.10
CA THR A 83 9.12 4.74 6.19
C THR A 83 7.85 4.63 7.04
N VAL A 84 7.39 3.41 7.30
CA VAL A 84 6.13 3.19 8.02
C VAL A 84 6.15 3.82 9.41
N ALA A 85 7.30 3.87 10.06
CA ALA A 85 7.44 4.52 11.36
C ALA A 85 7.07 6.01 11.31
N GLU A 86 7.34 6.69 10.20
CA GLU A 86 6.96 8.09 10.01
C GLU A 86 5.45 8.25 9.86
N VAL A 87 4.80 7.30 9.21
CA VAL A 87 3.36 7.31 9.03
C VAL A 87 2.63 7.08 10.35
N ARG A 88 3.19 6.25 11.21
CA ARG A 88 2.61 5.96 12.53
C ARG A 88 2.81 7.09 13.53
N GLY A 89 3.84 7.87 13.33
CA GLY A 89 4.14 9.01 14.18
C GLY A 89 3.14 10.11 13.98
#